data_70dbb8950f7ad7f0f43a0a2da384aa32
#
_entry.id   70dbb8950f7ad7f0f43a0a2da384aa32
#
_cell.length_a   1.000
_cell.length_b   1.000
_cell.length_c   1.000
_cell.angle_alpha   90.00
_cell.angle_beta   90.00
_cell.angle_gamma   90.00
#
_symmetry.space_group_name_H-M   'P 1'
#
loop_
_entity.id
_entity.type
_entity.pdbx_description
1 polymer ?
#
loop_
_entity_poly.entity_id
_entity_poly.type
_entity_poly.pdbx_seq_one_letter_code
_entity_poly.pdbx_strand_id
1 'polypeptide(L)'
;EIPLRLVGSEMCIRDSIILDEAQNTTPAQMKMFLTRIGFGSKAIITGDLTQKDLPFDSISGLEESLRVLRKVKEIGVCELTNKDVVRHPLVQKIVAAYDQYEAARSAKKNKNNNNKKNRR
;
A
#
# COMPACT_ATOMS: atom_id res chain seq x y z
N GLU A 1 -7.93 6.97 -10.76
CA GLU A 1 -7.24 6.19 -11.82
C GLU A 1 -5.96 6.92 -12.19
N ILE A 2 -4.82 6.33 -11.87
CA ILE A 2 -3.52 6.81 -12.34
C ILE A 2 -3.51 6.50 -13.84
N PRO A 3 -3.42 7.49 -14.73
CA PRO A 3 -3.37 7.20 -16.14
C PRO A 3 -2.08 6.44 -16.44
N LEU A 4 -2.21 5.18 -16.80
CA LEU A 4 -1.13 4.28 -17.24
C LEU A 4 -0.38 4.78 -18.51
N ARG A 5 -0.65 5.98 -18.95
CA ARG A 5 -0.04 6.60 -20.14
C ARG A 5 1.40 7.07 -19.94
N LEU A 6 1.87 7.20 -18.71
CA LEU A 6 3.24 7.64 -18.43
C LEU A 6 4.33 6.59 -18.67
N VAL A 7 3.97 5.34 -18.91
CA VAL A 7 4.91 4.22 -19.08
C VAL A 7 4.95 3.70 -20.52
N GLY A 8 4.46 4.46 -21.47
CA GLY A 8 4.27 3.95 -22.84
C GLY A 8 5.21 4.49 -23.91
N SER A 9 6.10 5.40 -23.61
CA SER A 9 7.05 5.87 -24.61
C SER A 9 8.47 5.50 -24.22
N GLU A 10 9.23 5.06 -25.18
CA GLU A 10 10.65 4.68 -25.13
C GLU A 10 11.60 5.80 -24.71
N MET A 11 11.11 6.84 -24.05
CA MET A 11 11.81 8.10 -23.80
C MET A 11 12.34 8.27 -22.38
N CYS A 12 12.03 7.37 -21.45
CA CYS A 12 12.55 7.45 -20.09
C CYS A 12 13.93 6.79 -19.98
N ILE A 13 14.92 7.36 -20.65
CA ILE A 13 16.31 6.96 -20.48
C ILE A 13 16.92 7.83 -19.40
N ARG A 14 17.38 7.20 -18.28
CA ARG A 14 18.01 7.85 -17.12
C ARG A 14 17.09 8.70 -16.24
N ASP A 15 15.79 8.48 -16.28
CA ASP A 15 14.85 9.16 -15.40
C ASP A 15 14.74 8.47 -14.04
N SER A 16 14.33 9.22 -13.03
CA SER A 16 13.89 8.67 -11.76
C SER A 16 12.38 8.62 -11.74
N ILE A 17 11.83 7.43 -11.51
CA ILE A 17 10.40 7.17 -11.51
C ILE A 17 10.00 6.81 -10.09
N ILE A 18 9.00 7.51 -9.54
CA ILE A 18 8.48 7.24 -8.20
C ILE A 18 7.05 6.72 -8.35
N LEU A 19 6.80 5.53 -7.82
CA LEU A 19 5.46 4.98 -7.65
C LEU A 19 5.11 4.98 -6.18
N ASP A 20 4.23 5.91 -5.81
CA ASP A 20 3.75 6.04 -4.43
C ASP A 20 2.43 5.29 -4.22
N GLU A 21 2.11 4.95 -2.98
CA GLU A 21 0.89 4.21 -2.60
C GLU A 21 0.73 2.87 -3.35
N ALA A 22 1.84 2.21 -3.61
CA ALA A 22 1.88 1.00 -4.45
C ALA A 22 1.11 -0.20 -3.87
N GLN A 23 0.76 -0.18 -2.57
CA GLN A 23 -0.11 -1.19 -1.96
C GLN A 23 -1.51 -1.24 -2.60
N ASN A 24 -1.94 -0.16 -3.26
CA ASN A 24 -3.24 -0.08 -3.94
C ASN A 24 -3.21 -0.56 -5.40
N THR A 25 -2.04 -0.99 -5.90
CA THR A 25 -1.92 -1.59 -7.22
C THR A 25 -2.32 -3.07 -7.20
N THR A 26 -2.85 -3.53 -8.33
CA THR A 26 -3.02 -4.97 -8.56
C THR A 26 -1.68 -5.61 -8.97
N PRO A 27 -1.52 -6.94 -8.83
CA PRO A 27 -0.33 -7.66 -9.30
C PRO A 27 -0.01 -7.41 -10.78
N ALA A 28 -1.04 -7.37 -11.62
CA ALA A 28 -0.89 -7.10 -13.06
C ALA A 28 -0.37 -5.69 -13.34
N GLN A 29 -0.89 -4.68 -12.63
CA GLN A 29 -0.44 -3.30 -12.76
C GLN A 29 1.01 -3.14 -12.30
N MET A 30 1.37 -3.74 -11.17
CA MET A 30 2.74 -3.69 -10.65
C MET A 30 3.72 -4.39 -11.61
N LYS A 31 3.40 -5.56 -12.11
CA LYS A 31 4.21 -6.27 -13.09
C LYS A 31 4.40 -5.44 -14.36
N MET A 32 3.33 -4.84 -14.87
CA MET A 32 3.37 -4.00 -16.05
C MET A 32 4.26 -2.76 -15.83
N PHE A 33 4.18 -2.12 -14.66
CA PHE A 33 5.03 -0.99 -14.31
C PHE A 33 6.51 -1.40 -14.27
N LEU A 34 6.84 -2.46 -13.54
CA LEU A 34 8.21 -2.91 -13.33
C LEU A 34 8.90 -3.36 -14.63
N THR A 35 8.15 -3.96 -15.55
CA THR A 35 8.71 -4.48 -16.81
C THR A 35 8.90 -3.40 -17.89
N ARG A 36 8.48 -2.17 -17.63
CA ARG A 36 8.59 -1.04 -18.56
C ARG A 36 9.61 0.01 -18.15
N ILE A 37 10.38 -0.24 -17.09
CA ILE A 37 11.45 0.63 -16.65
C ILE A 37 12.55 0.62 -17.71
N GLY A 38 12.90 1.80 -18.22
CA GLY A 38 13.92 1.95 -19.26
C GLY A 38 15.35 1.77 -18.78
N PHE A 39 16.26 1.57 -19.71
CA PHE A 39 17.68 1.44 -19.40
C PHE A 39 18.24 2.70 -18.71
N GLY A 40 18.97 2.50 -17.61
CA GLY A 40 19.59 3.58 -16.85
C GLY A 40 18.62 4.39 -16.00
N SER A 41 17.33 4.06 -16.01
CA SER A 41 16.34 4.67 -15.13
C SER A 41 16.36 4.04 -13.74
N LYS A 42 16.00 4.84 -12.72
CA LYS A 42 15.81 4.39 -11.35
C LYS A 42 14.33 4.38 -11.03
N ALA A 43 13.85 3.30 -10.45
CA ALA A 43 12.49 3.24 -9.92
C ALA A 43 12.53 3.19 -8.39
N ILE A 44 11.74 4.03 -7.76
CA ILE A 44 11.50 4.05 -6.32
C ILE A 44 10.02 3.73 -6.12
N ILE A 45 9.75 2.68 -5.37
CA ILE A 45 8.38 2.24 -5.10
C ILE A 45 8.17 2.35 -3.60
N THR A 46 7.13 3.09 -3.22
CA THR A 46 6.76 3.27 -1.82
C THR A 46 5.36 2.76 -1.58
N GLY A 47 5.07 2.34 -0.36
CA GLY A 47 3.74 1.93 0.03
C GLY A 47 3.68 1.37 1.45
N ASP A 48 2.48 1.32 1.98
CA ASP A 48 2.20 0.78 3.30
C ASP A 48 1.22 -0.40 3.18
N LEU A 49 1.71 -1.60 3.44
CA LEU A 49 0.90 -2.83 3.35
C LEU A 49 -0.25 -2.89 4.37
N THR A 50 -0.23 -2.03 5.39
CA THR A 50 -1.31 -1.93 6.38
C THR A 50 -2.48 -1.07 5.89
N GLN A 51 -2.28 -0.24 4.87
CA GLN A 51 -3.25 0.72 4.34
C GLN A 51 -3.77 0.32 2.95
N LYS A 52 -4.24 -0.90 2.81
CA LYS A 52 -4.80 -1.39 1.53
C LYS A 52 -6.24 -0.95 1.37
N ASP A 53 -6.56 -0.29 0.25
CA ASP A 53 -7.91 0.04 -0.19
C ASP A 53 -8.46 -0.92 -1.28
N LEU A 54 -7.83 -2.07 -1.44
CA LEU A 54 -8.25 -3.10 -2.38
C LEU A 54 -9.42 -3.94 -1.80
N PRO A 55 -10.25 -4.56 -2.66
CA PRO A 55 -11.27 -5.50 -2.21
C PRO A 55 -10.71 -6.60 -1.30
N PHE A 56 -11.50 -7.06 -0.34
CA PHE A 56 -11.08 -7.86 0.82
C PHE A 56 -10.25 -9.10 0.48
N ASP A 57 -10.43 -9.70 -0.70
CA ASP A 57 -9.71 -10.90 -1.15
C ASP A 57 -8.58 -10.62 -2.15
N SER A 58 -8.24 -9.35 -2.37
CA SER A 58 -7.24 -8.99 -3.37
C SER A 58 -5.84 -8.95 -2.77
N ILE A 59 -4.91 -9.63 -3.40
CA ILE A 59 -3.49 -9.50 -3.11
C ILE A 59 -3.00 -8.18 -3.70
N SER A 60 -2.28 -7.39 -2.91
CA SER A 60 -1.64 -6.16 -3.38
C SER A 60 -0.49 -6.48 -4.33
N GLY A 61 -0.38 -5.70 -5.40
CA GLY A 61 0.76 -5.79 -6.33
C GLY A 61 2.10 -5.54 -5.63
N LEU A 62 2.15 -4.64 -4.65
CA LEU A 62 3.34 -4.42 -3.83
C LEU A 62 3.70 -5.67 -3.00
N GLU A 63 2.72 -6.28 -2.34
CA GLU A 63 2.94 -7.48 -1.54
C GLU A 63 3.47 -8.66 -2.37
N GLU A 64 2.87 -8.90 -3.52
CA GLU A 64 3.33 -9.94 -4.43
C GLU A 64 4.73 -9.64 -4.96
N SER A 65 4.98 -8.40 -5.37
CA SER A 65 6.30 -7.98 -5.87
C SER A 65 7.39 -8.15 -4.84
N LEU A 66 7.16 -7.79 -3.58
CA LEU A 66 8.11 -8.02 -2.51
C LEU A 66 8.44 -9.52 -2.36
N ARG A 67 7.43 -10.38 -2.45
CA ARG A 67 7.61 -11.84 -2.35
C ARG A 67 8.46 -12.39 -3.51
N VAL A 68 8.20 -11.93 -4.73
CA VAL A 68 8.86 -12.41 -5.94
C VAL A 68 10.27 -11.82 -6.08
N LEU A 69 10.44 -10.52 -5.79
CA LEU A 69 11.65 -9.77 -6.12
C LEU A 69 12.71 -9.76 -5.03
N ARG A 70 12.44 -10.25 -3.83
CA ARG A 70 13.46 -10.37 -2.75
C ARG A 70 14.71 -11.16 -3.15
N LYS A 71 14.62 -12.00 -4.18
CA LYS A 71 15.73 -12.81 -4.69
C LYS A 71 16.57 -12.11 -5.75
N VAL A 72 16.12 -10.96 -6.24
CA VAL A 72 16.82 -10.19 -7.27
C VAL A 72 17.79 -9.24 -6.59
N LYS A 73 19.09 -9.47 -6.76
CA LYS A 73 20.15 -8.75 -6.03
C LYS A 73 20.23 -7.25 -6.34
N GLU A 74 19.78 -6.88 -7.52
CA GLU A 74 19.79 -5.50 -8.02
C GLU A 74 18.65 -4.66 -7.43
N ILE A 75 17.72 -5.28 -6.72
CA ILE A 75 16.58 -4.61 -6.10
C ILE A 75 16.83 -4.48 -4.60
N GLY A 76 16.96 -3.24 -4.13
CA GLY A 76 17.01 -2.93 -2.71
C GLY A 76 15.61 -2.89 -2.10
N VAL A 77 15.42 -3.57 -0.98
CA VAL A 77 14.19 -3.49 -0.18
C VAL A 77 14.53 -2.84 1.16
N CYS A 78 13.84 -1.74 1.47
CA CYS A 78 13.97 -1.02 2.73
C CYS A 78 12.63 -1.06 3.46
N GLU A 79 12.61 -1.61 4.66
CA GLU A 79 11.42 -1.67 5.51
C GLU A 79 11.55 -0.62 6.62
N LEU A 80 10.58 0.30 6.68
CA LEU A 80 10.45 1.29 7.74
C LEU A 80 9.54 0.74 8.84
N THR A 81 9.87 1.06 10.08
CA THR A 81 9.13 0.64 11.25
C THR A 81 8.42 1.83 11.90
N ASN A 82 7.54 1.58 12.88
CA ASN A 82 6.88 2.63 13.65
C ASN A 82 7.89 3.58 14.36
N LYS A 83 9.13 3.15 14.55
CA LYS A 83 10.20 3.99 15.14
C LYS A 83 10.70 5.05 14.17
N ASP A 84 10.54 4.81 12.88
CA ASP A 84 11.00 5.70 11.81
C ASP A 84 9.95 6.77 11.47
N VAL A 85 8.73 6.63 12.03
CA VAL A 85 7.62 7.56 11.77
C VAL A 85 7.77 8.79 12.65
N VAL A 86 8.13 9.92 12.04
CA VAL A 86 8.13 11.23 12.67
C VAL A 86 6.80 11.93 12.34
N ARG A 87 5.95 12.07 13.34
CA ARG A 87 4.66 12.77 13.20
C ARG A 87 4.59 13.95 14.17
N HIS A 88 3.96 15.03 13.71
CA HIS A 88 3.65 16.15 14.59
C HIS A 88 2.81 15.66 15.80
N PRO A 89 3.10 16.11 17.03
CA PRO A 89 2.39 15.63 18.24
C PRO A 89 0.86 15.74 18.16
N LEU A 90 0.34 16.76 17.50
CA LEU A 90 -1.10 16.91 17.28
C LEU A 90 -1.65 15.80 16.37
N VAL A 91 -0.92 15.43 15.32
CA VAL A 91 -1.35 14.35 14.40
C VAL A 91 -1.40 13.01 15.13
N GLN A 92 -0.46 12.74 16.03
CA GLN A 92 -0.51 11.53 16.87
C GLN A 92 -1.78 11.47 17.73
N LYS A 93 -2.17 12.60 18.32
CA LYS A 93 -3.40 12.71 19.11
C LYS A 93 -4.65 12.52 18.28
N ILE A 94 -4.66 13.06 17.04
CA ILE A 94 -5.77 12.89 16.10
C ILE A 94 -5.92 11.42 15.74
N VAL A 95 -4.84 10.74 15.34
CA VAL A 95 -4.88 9.31 14.98
C VAL A 95 -5.40 8.49 16.15
N ALA A 96 -4.86 8.69 17.35
CA ALA A 96 -5.31 7.98 18.55
C ALA A 96 -6.82 8.19 18.85
N ALA A 97 -7.33 9.39 18.61
CA ALA A 97 -8.75 9.68 18.79
C ALA A 97 -9.64 8.93 17.78
N TYR A 98 -9.21 8.83 16.53
CA TYR A 98 -9.91 8.05 15.49
C TYR A 98 -9.87 6.56 15.81
N ASP A 99 -8.74 6.01 16.19
CA ASP A 99 -8.59 4.60 16.58
C ASP A 99 -9.55 4.21 17.72
N GLN A 100 -9.66 5.08 18.72
CA GLN A 100 -10.60 4.89 19.84
C GLN A 100 -12.05 4.93 19.39
N TYR A 101 -12.40 5.85 18.49
CA TYR A 101 -13.74 5.96 17.93
C TYR A 101 -14.12 4.72 17.12
N GLU A 102 -13.24 4.23 16.27
CA GLU A 102 -13.46 3.05 15.44
C GLU A 102 -13.59 1.78 16.30
N ALA A 103 -12.74 1.61 17.30
CA ALA A 103 -12.83 0.53 18.25
C ALA A 103 -14.19 0.52 18.99
N ALA A 104 -14.66 1.68 19.45
CA ALA A 104 -15.96 1.81 20.09
C ALA A 104 -17.14 1.51 19.14
N ARG A 105 -17.02 1.91 17.88
CA ARG A 105 -18.02 1.64 16.83
C ARG A 105 -18.11 0.15 16.50
N SER A 106 -16.97 -0.52 16.40
CA SER A 106 -16.88 -1.96 16.13
C SER A 106 -17.46 -2.79 17.28
N ALA A 107 -17.17 -2.40 18.53
CA ALA A 107 -17.74 -3.04 19.72
C ALA A 107 -19.28 -2.92 19.79
N LYS A 108 -19.85 -1.77 19.37
CA LYS A 108 -21.31 -1.57 19.30
C LYS A 108 -21.98 -2.43 18.23
N LYS A 109 -21.32 -2.59 17.05
CA LYS A 109 -21.83 -3.45 15.97
C LYS A 109 -21.89 -4.93 16.40
N ASN A 110 -20.88 -5.42 17.09
CA ASN A 110 -20.83 -6.80 17.57
C ASN A 110 -21.91 -7.09 18.65
N LYS A 111 -22.17 -6.14 19.54
CA LYS A 111 -23.26 -6.28 20.54
C LYS A 111 -24.65 -6.35 19.90
N ASN A 112 -24.90 -5.58 18.86
CA ASN A 112 -26.18 -5.56 18.15
C ASN A 112 -26.42 -6.86 17.34
N ASN A 113 -25.37 -7.45 16.77
CA ASN A 113 -25.47 -8.72 16.05
C ASN A 113 -25.75 -9.91 16.98
N ASN A 114 -25.15 -9.93 18.18
CA ASN A 114 -25.42 -10.97 19.16
C ASN A 114 -26.84 -10.89 19.74
N ASN A 115 -27.39 -9.69 19.95
CA ASN A 115 -28.76 -9.53 20.41
C ASN A 115 -29.81 -9.93 19.36
N LYS A 116 -29.50 -9.84 18.06
CA LYS A 116 -30.38 -10.34 17.00
C LYS A 116 -30.38 -11.86 16.87
N LYS A 117 -29.27 -12.52 17.20
CA LYS A 117 -29.16 -13.99 17.18
C LYS A 117 -29.90 -14.67 18.36
N ASN A 118 -29.96 -14.00 19.51
CA ASN A 118 -30.66 -14.55 20.70
C ASN A 118 -32.18 -14.29 20.73
N ARG A 119 -32.72 -13.59 19.73
CA ARG A 119 -34.18 -13.33 19.59
C ARG A 119 -34.85 -14.17 18.51
N ARG A 120 -34.17 -15.15 17.98
CA ARG A 120 -34.70 -16.18 17.08
C ARG A 120 -34.61 -17.56 17.74
#